data_4d66104e9b8fe6485f5b3bf585b20f3d
#
_entry.id   4d66104e9b8fe6485f5b3bf585b20f3d
#
_cell.length_a   1.000
_cell.length_b   1.000
_cell.length_c   1.000
_cell.angle_alpha   90.00
_cell.angle_beta   90.00
_cell.angle_gamma   90.00
#
_symmetry.space_group_name_H-M   'P 1'
#
loop_
_entity.id
_entity.type
_entity.pdbx_description
1 polymer ?
#
loop_
_entity_poly.entity_id
_entity_poly.type
_entity_poly.pdbx_seq_one_letter_code
_entity_poly.pdbx_strand_id
1 'polypeptide(L)'
;MKCPGQDMKYWKDDAIFNADCPKCGTSIEFYKDDTTRKCSHCDHRFVNPKMDFGCASYCQFAEQCMGTLPEEFLGSREDLLKDKVAVEMKRHFKTDFKSIRQATNAARYAENIGKAEGGNLAVILCAAYLHGTGIEGARSILEKVGASDPMIIEICGILQTQVNLSHDASLQARIIHDALTIKQFQDDLKENLIEVEAGIQLIEEKLFTETGKTIASTIMQ
;
A
#
# COMPACT_ATOMS: atom_id res chain seq x y z
N MET A 1 25.38 -17.19 -1.05
CA MET A 1 24.58 -17.56 -2.23
C MET A 1 24.44 -16.27 -3.05
N LYS A 2 24.92 -16.19 -4.29
CA LYS A 2 24.77 -14.98 -5.13
C LYS A 2 23.36 -14.98 -5.72
N CYS A 3 22.69 -13.82 -5.72
CA CYS A 3 21.39 -13.67 -6.37
C CYS A 3 21.53 -13.89 -7.90
N PRO A 4 20.51 -14.45 -8.58
CA PRO A 4 20.56 -14.69 -10.02
C PRO A 4 20.87 -13.42 -10.86
N GLY A 5 20.49 -12.23 -10.39
CA GLY A 5 20.78 -10.95 -11.04
C GLY A 5 22.26 -10.49 -10.92
N GLN A 6 23.00 -11.05 -9.94
CA GLN A 6 24.42 -10.74 -9.70
C GLN A 6 25.38 -11.82 -10.23
N ASP A 7 24.85 -12.95 -10.70
CA ASP A 7 25.68 -14.02 -11.24
C ASP A 7 25.90 -13.83 -12.74
N MET A 8 27.13 -13.51 -13.13
CA MET A 8 27.54 -13.30 -14.53
C MET A 8 27.21 -14.47 -15.47
N LYS A 9 26.94 -15.67 -14.94
CA LYS A 9 26.46 -16.83 -15.71
C LYS A 9 25.13 -16.56 -16.44
N TYR A 10 24.33 -15.64 -15.93
CA TYR A 10 23.03 -15.28 -16.49
C TYR A 10 23.06 -13.98 -17.29
N TRP A 11 24.23 -13.38 -17.49
CA TRP A 11 24.40 -12.17 -18.30
C TRP A 11 24.41 -12.53 -19.78
N LYS A 12 23.62 -11.80 -20.54
CA LYS A 12 23.60 -11.85 -22.01
C LYS A 12 24.34 -10.63 -22.57
N ASP A 13 24.36 -10.50 -23.89
CA ASP A 13 25.04 -9.41 -24.63
C ASP A 13 24.53 -8.01 -24.26
N ASP A 14 23.38 -7.91 -23.54
CA ASP A 14 22.77 -6.67 -23.06
C ASP A 14 23.20 -6.26 -21.63
N ALA A 15 24.18 -6.94 -21.06
CA ALA A 15 24.66 -6.67 -19.69
C ALA A 15 25.42 -5.36 -19.53
N ILE A 16 25.91 -4.79 -20.62
CA ILE A 16 26.56 -3.47 -20.66
C ILE A 16 25.76 -2.61 -21.63
N PHE A 17 25.36 -1.42 -21.20
CA PHE A 17 24.59 -0.50 -22.02
C PHE A 17 24.85 0.95 -21.65
N ASN A 18 24.54 1.87 -22.54
CA ASN A 18 24.65 3.30 -22.30
C ASN A 18 23.29 3.89 -21.94
N ALA A 19 23.30 4.84 -21.00
CA ALA A 19 22.13 5.64 -20.61
C ALA A 19 22.52 7.11 -20.51
N ASP A 20 21.65 8.00 -20.96
CA ASP A 20 21.91 9.42 -20.95
C ASP A 20 21.60 10.02 -19.57
N CYS A 21 22.53 10.85 -19.08
CA CYS A 21 22.35 11.57 -17.82
C CYS A 21 21.11 12.48 -17.88
N PRO A 22 20.13 12.35 -16.99
CA PRO A 22 18.90 13.15 -17.02
C PRO A 22 19.15 14.64 -16.79
N LYS A 23 20.31 15.02 -16.23
CA LYS A 23 20.66 16.41 -15.97
C LYS A 23 21.39 17.10 -17.12
N CYS A 24 22.26 16.41 -17.86
CA CYS A 24 23.12 17.05 -18.87
C CYS A 24 23.18 16.31 -20.20
N GLY A 25 22.48 15.19 -20.38
CA GLY A 25 22.45 14.42 -21.63
C GLY A 25 23.73 13.64 -21.95
N THR A 26 24.77 13.65 -21.09
CA THR A 26 26.01 12.91 -21.35
C THR A 26 25.75 11.41 -21.23
N SER A 27 26.19 10.64 -22.22
CA SER A 27 26.03 9.17 -22.23
C SER A 27 26.98 8.52 -21.24
N ILE A 28 26.43 7.69 -20.34
CA ILE A 28 27.13 6.99 -19.27
C ILE A 28 26.92 5.49 -19.42
N GLU A 29 28.00 4.74 -19.36
CA GLU A 29 27.97 3.29 -19.41
C GLU A 29 27.51 2.70 -18.08
N PHE A 30 26.53 1.81 -18.13
CA PHE A 30 26.01 1.01 -17.02
C PHE A 30 26.31 -0.46 -17.23
N TYR A 31 26.58 -1.15 -16.12
CA TYR A 31 26.51 -2.60 -16.04
C TYR A 31 25.13 -3.01 -15.48
N LYS A 32 24.68 -4.21 -15.80
CA LYS A 32 23.37 -4.72 -15.40
C LYS A 32 23.17 -4.74 -13.87
N ASP A 33 24.27 -4.92 -13.13
CA ASP A 33 24.28 -4.97 -11.65
C ASP A 33 24.55 -3.61 -11.00
N ASP A 34 24.84 -2.57 -11.76
CA ASP A 34 24.94 -1.21 -11.23
C ASP A 34 23.58 -0.73 -10.73
N THR A 35 23.49 -0.31 -9.48
CA THR A 35 22.29 0.33 -8.93
C THR A 35 22.20 1.79 -9.35
N THR A 36 23.33 2.50 -9.24
CA THR A 36 23.47 3.92 -9.58
C THR A 36 24.82 4.20 -10.17
N ARG A 37 24.92 5.18 -11.07
CA ARG A 37 26.20 5.72 -11.54
C ARG A 37 26.25 7.25 -11.42
N LYS A 38 27.49 7.77 -11.30
CA LYS A 38 27.77 9.20 -11.26
C LYS A 38 28.14 9.66 -12.65
N CYS A 39 27.51 10.71 -13.15
CA CYS A 39 27.84 11.30 -14.42
C CYS A 39 29.26 11.89 -14.37
N SER A 40 30.12 11.53 -15.35
CA SER A 40 31.48 12.02 -15.46
C SER A 40 31.57 13.51 -15.82
N HIS A 41 30.49 14.10 -16.35
CA HIS A 41 30.45 15.48 -16.77
C HIS A 41 29.91 16.45 -15.73
N CYS A 42 28.80 16.09 -15.07
CA CYS A 42 28.07 17.00 -14.15
C CYS A 42 27.94 16.49 -12.72
N ASP A 43 28.60 15.39 -12.39
CA ASP A 43 28.60 14.74 -11.07
C ASP A 43 27.21 14.29 -10.56
N HIS A 44 26.18 14.43 -11.38
CA HIS A 44 24.84 13.96 -11.03
C HIS A 44 24.82 12.44 -10.91
N ARG A 45 24.34 11.93 -9.77
CA ARG A 45 24.13 10.48 -9.55
C ARG A 45 22.70 10.13 -9.94
N PHE A 46 22.52 9.11 -10.75
CA PHE A 46 21.20 8.64 -11.19
C PHE A 46 21.13 7.13 -11.23
N VAL A 47 19.91 6.65 -11.14
CA VAL A 47 19.56 5.22 -11.06
C VAL A 47 19.74 4.57 -12.43
N ASN A 48 20.13 3.30 -12.43
CA ASN A 48 20.16 2.48 -13.63
C ASN A 48 18.76 2.32 -14.23
N PRO A 49 18.48 2.87 -15.42
CA PRO A 49 17.12 2.84 -15.99
C PRO A 49 16.65 1.44 -16.45
N LYS A 50 17.58 0.48 -16.54
CA LYS A 50 17.27 -0.92 -16.90
C LYS A 50 17.32 -1.86 -15.70
N MET A 51 17.50 -1.34 -14.48
CA MET A 51 17.57 -2.19 -13.31
C MET A 51 16.19 -2.74 -12.98
N ASP A 52 16.11 -4.06 -12.97
CA ASP A 52 14.93 -4.76 -12.44
C ASP A 52 15.05 -4.88 -10.92
N PHE A 53 14.35 -3.99 -10.23
CA PHE A 53 14.26 -4.00 -8.78
C PHE A 53 13.30 -5.08 -8.24
N GLY A 54 12.76 -5.95 -9.09
CA GLY A 54 11.73 -6.91 -8.72
C GLY A 54 12.10 -7.76 -7.50
N CYS A 55 13.35 -8.25 -7.42
CA CYS A 55 13.79 -9.01 -6.24
C CYS A 55 14.00 -8.13 -5.00
N ALA A 56 14.46 -6.88 -5.17
CA ALA A 56 14.69 -5.94 -4.07
C ALA A 56 13.40 -5.49 -3.40
N SER A 57 12.32 -5.44 -4.14
CA SER A 57 10.98 -5.13 -3.62
C SER A 57 10.50 -6.10 -2.56
N TYR A 58 10.98 -7.35 -2.61
CA TYR A 58 10.55 -8.43 -1.73
C TYR A 58 11.64 -8.91 -0.76
N CYS A 59 12.89 -8.44 -0.92
CA CYS A 59 14.03 -8.93 -0.16
C CYS A 59 14.31 -8.04 1.05
N GLN A 60 14.29 -8.63 2.24
CA GLN A 60 14.68 -7.93 3.48
C GLN A 60 16.15 -7.50 3.51
N PHE A 61 16.99 -8.12 2.67
CA PHE A 61 18.42 -7.81 2.55
C PHE A 61 18.75 -6.92 1.36
N ALA A 62 17.74 -6.29 0.73
CA ALA A 62 17.94 -5.48 -0.48
C ALA A 62 18.99 -4.38 -0.29
N GLU A 63 18.97 -3.69 0.85
CA GLU A 63 19.94 -2.62 1.16
C GLU A 63 21.38 -3.14 1.35
N GLN A 64 21.53 -4.34 1.90
CA GLN A 64 22.84 -4.97 2.04
C GLN A 64 23.40 -5.43 0.69
N CYS A 65 22.51 -5.76 -0.25
CA CYS A 65 22.87 -6.30 -1.56
C CYS A 65 23.15 -5.19 -2.58
N MET A 66 22.37 -4.10 -2.51
CA MET A 66 22.37 -3.04 -3.53
C MET A 66 22.82 -1.67 -3.02
N GLY A 67 23.13 -1.54 -1.72
CA GLY A 67 23.44 -0.27 -1.08
C GLY A 67 22.16 0.55 -0.80
N THR A 68 22.34 1.87 -0.61
CA THR A 68 21.22 2.78 -0.36
C THR A 68 20.27 2.80 -1.55
N LEU A 69 19.02 2.40 -1.31
CA LEU A 69 17.98 2.37 -2.34
C LEU A 69 17.55 3.82 -2.68
N PRO A 70 17.29 4.12 -3.97
CA PRO A 70 16.76 5.41 -4.37
C PRO A 70 15.39 5.71 -3.74
N GLU A 71 15.08 6.99 -3.47
CA GLU A 71 13.79 7.40 -2.89
C GLU A 71 12.59 6.95 -3.73
N GLU A 72 12.72 6.99 -5.06
CA GLU A 72 11.69 6.50 -6.00
C GLU A 72 11.39 5.01 -5.80
N PHE A 73 12.40 4.25 -5.40
CA PHE A 73 12.24 2.83 -5.12
C PHE A 73 11.62 2.57 -3.74
N LEU A 74 11.90 3.42 -2.76
CA LEU A 74 11.26 3.34 -1.44
C LEU A 74 9.75 3.55 -1.55
N GLY A 75 9.29 4.47 -2.40
CA GLY A 75 7.87 4.63 -2.72
C GLY A 75 7.25 3.36 -3.30
N SER A 76 7.92 2.68 -4.23
CA SER A 76 7.42 1.41 -4.78
C SER A 76 7.39 0.27 -3.74
N ARG A 77 8.24 0.31 -2.70
CA ARG A 77 8.17 -0.65 -1.57
C ARG A 77 6.94 -0.44 -0.70
N GLU A 78 6.50 0.80 -0.49
CA GLU A 78 5.26 1.10 0.23
C GLU A 78 4.04 0.59 -0.55
N ASP A 79 4.01 0.75 -1.87
CA ASP A 79 2.95 0.20 -2.71
C ASP A 79 2.89 -1.34 -2.65
N LEU A 80 4.03 -2.00 -2.53
CA LEU A 80 4.11 -3.45 -2.38
C LEU A 80 3.82 -3.95 -0.97
N LEU A 81 3.92 -3.07 0.03
CA LEU A 81 3.64 -3.45 1.43
C LEU A 81 2.18 -3.89 1.60
N LYS A 82 1.23 -3.20 0.95
CA LYS A 82 -0.19 -3.58 0.96
C LYS A 82 -0.43 -5.02 0.51
N ASP A 83 0.31 -5.48 -0.52
CA ASP A 83 0.16 -6.83 -1.05
C ASP A 83 0.69 -7.89 -0.06
N LYS A 84 1.82 -7.60 0.59
CA LYS A 84 2.37 -8.44 1.67
C LYS A 84 1.41 -8.50 2.85
N VAL A 85 0.86 -7.35 3.26
CA VAL A 85 -0.14 -7.26 4.34
C VAL A 85 -1.39 -8.07 3.98
N ALA A 86 -1.90 -7.98 2.75
CA ALA A 86 -3.05 -8.75 2.30
C ALA A 86 -2.80 -10.27 2.38
N VAL A 87 -1.59 -10.73 2.05
CA VAL A 87 -1.21 -12.15 2.17
C VAL A 87 -1.14 -12.57 3.63
N GLU A 88 -0.49 -11.79 4.50
CA GLU A 88 -0.35 -12.13 5.92
C GLU A 88 -1.70 -12.03 6.66
N MET A 89 -2.57 -11.11 6.31
CA MET A 89 -3.96 -11.05 6.79
C MET A 89 -4.70 -12.36 6.49
N LYS A 90 -4.60 -12.88 5.25
CA LYS A 90 -5.21 -14.17 4.90
C LYS A 90 -4.63 -15.33 5.71
N ARG A 91 -3.32 -15.31 5.97
CA ARG A 91 -2.66 -16.31 6.84
C ARG A 91 -3.12 -16.20 8.30
N HIS A 92 -3.33 -14.98 8.79
CA HIS A 92 -3.84 -14.73 10.15
C HIS A 92 -5.24 -15.32 10.34
N PHE A 93 -6.17 -15.03 9.43
CA PHE A 93 -7.55 -15.53 9.47
C PHE A 93 -7.69 -17.01 9.07
N LYS A 94 -6.68 -17.59 8.43
CA LYS A 94 -6.67 -19.02 8.01
C LYS A 94 -7.92 -19.41 7.21
N THR A 95 -8.83 -20.14 7.85
CA THR A 95 -10.08 -20.66 7.25
C THR A 95 -11.30 -19.78 7.52
N ASP A 96 -11.14 -18.65 8.20
CA ASP A 96 -12.23 -17.68 8.39
C ASP A 96 -12.41 -16.84 7.11
N PHE A 97 -13.06 -17.47 6.12
CA PHE A 97 -13.35 -16.84 4.83
C PHE A 97 -14.28 -15.62 4.96
N LYS A 98 -15.09 -15.54 6.04
CA LYS A 98 -15.95 -14.38 6.30
C LYS A 98 -15.10 -13.15 6.60
N SER A 99 -14.17 -13.24 7.55
CA SER A 99 -13.26 -12.14 7.90
C SER A 99 -12.34 -11.76 6.75
N ILE A 100 -11.81 -12.73 5.99
CA ILE A 100 -11.00 -12.46 4.79
C ILE A 100 -11.80 -11.65 3.75
N ARG A 101 -13.05 -12.05 3.48
CA ARG A 101 -13.92 -11.34 2.53
C ARG A 101 -14.27 -9.95 3.04
N GLN A 102 -14.53 -9.80 4.31
CA GLN A 102 -14.82 -8.51 4.94
C GLN A 102 -13.64 -7.53 4.78
N ALA A 103 -12.43 -7.96 5.14
CA ALA A 103 -11.22 -7.15 5.00
C ALA A 103 -10.94 -6.79 3.53
N THR A 104 -11.12 -7.74 2.61
CA THR A 104 -10.89 -7.49 1.16
C THR A 104 -11.91 -6.50 0.58
N ASN A 105 -13.18 -6.59 0.98
CA ASN A 105 -14.21 -5.66 0.53
C ASN A 105 -14.00 -4.25 1.12
N ALA A 106 -13.63 -4.15 2.40
CA ALA A 106 -13.28 -2.88 3.03
C ALA A 106 -12.09 -2.22 2.31
N ALA A 107 -11.04 -2.98 2.00
CA ALA A 107 -9.88 -2.48 1.26
C ALA A 107 -10.25 -1.96 -0.14
N ARG A 108 -11.19 -2.62 -0.85
CA ARG A 108 -11.67 -2.15 -2.16
C ARG A 108 -12.41 -0.80 -2.06
N TYR A 109 -13.26 -0.62 -1.06
CA TYR A 109 -13.92 0.67 -0.83
C TYR A 109 -12.91 1.74 -0.43
N ALA A 110 -11.99 1.42 0.49
CA ALA A 110 -10.94 2.32 0.92
C ALA A 110 -10.01 2.76 -0.23
N GLU A 111 -9.71 1.86 -1.17
CA GLU A 111 -8.94 2.17 -2.37
C GLU A 111 -9.67 3.17 -3.27
N ASN A 112 -10.96 2.95 -3.53
CA ASN A 112 -11.75 3.83 -4.37
C ASN A 112 -11.87 5.23 -3.77
N ILE A 113 -12.17 5.31 -2.47
CA ILE A 113 -12.27 6.59 -1.76
C ILE A 113 -10.89 7.26 -1.71
N GLY A 114 -9.84 6.53 -1.31
CA GLY A 114 -8.49 7.07 -1.19
C GLY A 114 -7.90 7.59 -2.50
N LYS A 115 -8.23 6.97 -3.64
CA LYS A 115 -7.82 7.48 -4.98
C LYS A 115 -8.50 8.80 -5.35
N ALA A 116 -9.73 9.01 -4.90
CA ALA A 116 -10.50 10.21 -5.20
C ALA A 116 -10.22 11.36 -4.21
N GLU A 117 -10.18 11.06 -2.92
CA GLU A 117 -9.97 12.04 -1.85
C GLU A 117 -8.49 12.35 -1.59
N GLY A 118 -7.58 11.49 -2.04
CA GLY A 118 -6.15 11.58 -1.77
C GLY A 118 -5.73 10.85 -0.49
N GLY A 119 -4.52 11.13 -0.02
CA GLY A 119 -3.93 10.47 1.14
C GLY A 119 -2.93 9.37 0.77
N ASN A 120 -2.27 8.81 1.78
CA ASN A 120 -1.31 7.72 1.57
C ASN A 120 -2.05 6.39 1.38
N LEU A 121 -2.15 5.92 0.12
CA LEU A 121 -2.84 4.68 -0.23
C LEU A 121 -2.24 3.44 0.44
N ALA A 122 -0.92 3.42 0.68
CA ALA A 122 -0.29 2.29 1.36
C ALA A 122 -0.79 2.17 2.81
N VAL A 123 -0.85 3.28 3.55
CA VAL A 123 -1.39 3.34 4.91
C VAL A 123 -2.87 2.96 4.92
N ILE A 124 -3.68 3.57 4.03
CA ILE A 124 -5.12 3.32 3.91
C ILE A 124 -5.40 1.84 3.67
N LEU A 125 -4.74 1.23 2.70
CA LEU A 125 -5.00 -0.17 2.34
C LEU A 125 -4.50 -1.15 3.41
N CYS A 126 -3.34 -0.89 4.02
CA CYS A 126 -2.88 -1.69 5.15
C CYS A 126 -3.85 -1.63 6.33
N ALA A 127 -4.34 -0.44 6.70
CA ALA A 127 -5.34 -0.29 7.77
C ALA A 127 -6.65 -1.02 7.44
N ALA A 128 -7.14 -0.91 6.18
CA ALA A 128 -8.35 -1.59 5.73
C ALA A 128 -8.23 -3.13 5.80
N TYR A 129 -7.09 -3.70 5.39
CA TYR A 129 -6.85 -5.13 5.50
C TYR A 129 -6.74 -5.62 6.95
N LEU A 130 -6.21 -4.77 7.85
CA LEU A 130 -5.88 -5.18 9.22
C LEU A 130 -6.96 -4.84 10.24
N HIS A 131 -8.03 -4.12 9.88
CA HIS A 131 -9.02 -3.66 10.85
C HIS A 131 -9.63 -4.78 11.70
N GLY A 132 -9.82 -5.98 11.16
CA GLY A 132 -10.41 -7.13 11.87
C GLY A 132 -9.41 -8.01 12.62
N THR A 133 -8.09 -7.71 12.57
CA THR A 133 -7.06 -8.54 13.22
C THR A 133 -6.79 -8.17 14.68
N GLY A 134 -7.39 -7.07 15.15
CA GLY A 134 -7.05 -6.43 16.43
C GLY A 134 -5.69 -5.71 16.36
N ILE A 135 -5.44 -4.82 17.34
CA ILE A 135 -4.24 -3.96 17.33
C ILE A 135 -2.95 -4.76 17.41
N GLU A 136 -2.90 -5.76 18.29
CA GLU A 136 -1.72 -6.64 18.43
C GLU A 136 -1.48 -7.48 17.19
N GLY A 137 -2.55 -8.01 16.57
CA GLY A 137 -2.44 -8.75 15.31
C GLY A 137 -1.97 -7.86 14.18
N ALA A 138 -2.49 -6.64 14.06
CA ALA A 138 -2.06 -5.66 13.08
C ALA A 138 -0.59 -5.30 13.23
N ARG A 139 -0.13 -4.98 14.44
CA ARG A 139 1.28 -4.69 14.75
C ARG A 139 2.18 -5.85 14.35
N SER A 140 1.86 -7.07 14.81
CA SER A 140 2.66 -8.27 14.51
C SER A 140 2.78 -8.53 13.01
N ILE A 141 1.69 -8.32 12.24
CA ILE A 141 1.72 -8.48 10.78
C ILE A 141 2.61 -7.40 10.15
N LEU A 142 2.47 -6.12 10.55
CA LEU A 142 3.24 -5.01 10.00
C LEU A 142 4.75 -5.17 10.27
N GLU A 143 5.14 -5.56 11.47
CA GLU A 143 6.54 -5.87 11.82
C GLU A 143 7.08 -7.03 10.96
N LYS A 144 6.31 -8.09 10.81
CA LYS A 144 6.67 -9.26 10.01
C LYS A 144 6.90 -8.94 8.54
N VAL A 145 6.14 -8.03 7.95
CA VAL A 145 6.29 -7.64 6.54
C VAL A 145 7.34 -6.55 6.34
N GLY A 146 7.93 -6.02 7.41
CA GLY A 146 8.99 -5.02 7.38
C GLY A 146 8.49 -3.60 7.15
N ALA A 147 7.30 -3.25 7.69
CA ALA A 147 6.82 -1.87 7.72
C ALA A 147 7.73 -1.01 8.62
N SER A 148 7.89 0.28 8.28
CA SER A 148 8.65 1.21 9.11
C SER A 148 7.90 1.56 10.41
N ASP A 149 8.64 1.87 11.48
CA ASP A 149 8.05 2.23 12.77
C ASP A 149 7.02 3.38 12.68
N PRO A 150 7.29 4.49 11.93
CA PRO A 150 6.29 5.54 11.75
C PRO A 150 5.00 5.03 11.12
N MET A 151 5.09 4.16 10.13
CA MET A 151 3.92 3.58 9.44
C MET A 151 3.14 2.63 10.37
N ILE A 152 3.83 1.83 11.19
CA ILE A 152 3.20 0.97 12.19
C ILE A 152 2.41 1.81 13.20
N ILE A 153 3.02 2.89 13.71
CA ILE A 153 2.39 3.81 14.66
C ILE A 153 1.14 4.45 14.03
N GLU A 154 1.25 4.95 12.80
CA GLU A 154 0.14 5.60 12.09
C GLU A 154 -1.01 4.62 11.86
N ILE A 155 -0.75 3.43 11.31
CA ILE A 155 -1.78 2.42 11.03
C ILE A 155 -2.45 1.95 12.32
N CYS A 156 -1.70 1.61 13.35
CA CYS A 156 -2.26 1.21 14.64
C CYS A 156 -3.09 2.34 15.29
N GLY A 157 -2.64 3.60 15.17
CA GLY A 157 -3.39 4.77 15.63
C GLY A 157 -4.72 4.92 14.90
N ILE A 158 -4.74 4.77 13.58
CA ILE A 158 -5.98 4.78 12.77
C ILE A 158 -6.94 3.68 13.26
N LEU A 159 -6.45 2.46 13.46
CA LEU A 159 -7.29 1.34 13.90
C LEU A 159 -7.88 1.55 15.30
N GLN A 160 -7.15 2.18 16.20
CA GLN A 160 -7.62 2.52 17.55
C GLN A 160 -8.74 3.56 17.54
N THR A 161 -8.69 4.53 16.64
CA THR A 161 -9.64 5.65 16.59
C THR A 161 -10.99 5.28 15.95
N GLN A 162 -11.10 4.12 15.27
CA GLN A 162 -12.31 3.73 14.53
C GLN A 162 -13.57 3.59 15.42
N VAL A 163 -13.41 3.36 16.71
CA VAL A 163 -14.55 3.20 17.64
C VAL A 163 -15.26 4.52 17.93
N ASN A 164 -14.52 5.64 18.00
CA ASN A 164 -15.04 6.98 18.30
C ASN A 164 -14.35 8.02 17.39
N LEU A 165 -14.67 7.97 16.09
CA LEU A 165 -14.07 8.88 15.13
C LEU A 165 -14.70 10.27 15.22
N SER A 166 -13.88 11.31 15.32
CA SER A 166 -14.31 12.72 15.28
C SER A 166 -14.12 13.32 13.89
N HIS A 167 -14.79 14.45 13.62
CA HIS A 167 -14.60 15.21 12.38
C HIS A 167 -13.17 15.74 12.18
N ASP A 168 -12.41 15.91 13.26
CA ASP A 168 -11.02 16.37 13.23
C ASP A 168 -10.02 15.22 13.00
N ALA A 169 -10.49 14.00 12.81
CA ALA A 169 -9.63 12.86 12.53
C ALA A 169 -8.89 13.01 11.19
N SER A 170 -7.75 12.33 11.06
CA SER A 170 -6.96 12.35 9.83
C SER A 170 -7.78 11.88 8.62
N LEU A 171 -7.43 12.36 7.43
CA LEU A 171 -8.10 11.95 6.19
C LEU A 171 -8.10 10.43 6.03
N GLN A 172 -6.97 9.76 6.32
CA GLN A 172 -6.86 8.31 6.24
C GLN A 172 -7.83 7.60 7.20
N ALA A 173 -7.96 8.11 8.44
CA ALA A 173 -8.89 7.54 9.42
C ALA A 173 -10.35 7.68 8.97
N ARG A 174 -10.73 8.83 8.39
CA ARG A 174 -12.08 9.07 7.82
C ARG A 174 -12.36 8.15 6.63
N ILE A 175 -11.39 7.98 5.73
CA ILE A 175 -11.52 7.07 4.58
C ILE A 175 -11.74 5.63 5.04
N ILE A 176 -11.00 5.17 6.04
CA ILE A 176 -11.17 3.81 6.60
C ILE A 176 -12.53 3.66 7.24
N HIS A 177 -12.97 4.64 8.02
CA HIS A 177 -14.30 4.63 8.63
C HIS A 177 -15.40 4.51 7.58
N ASP A 178 -15.34 5.33 6.54
CA ASP A 178 -16.33 5.32 5.47
C ASP A 178 -16.34 3.99 4.72
N ALA A 179 -15.18 3.44 4.42
CA ALA A 179 -15.06 2.14 3.76
C ALA A 179 -15.69 1.00 4.58
N LEU A 180 -15.46 1.01 5.90
CA LEU A 180 -16.04 0.03 6.82
C LEU A 180 -17.57 0.21 6.97
N THR A 181 -18.03 1.46 7.05
CA THR A 181 -19.45 1.79 7.16
C THR A 181 -20.21 1.41 5.88
N ILE A 182 -19.65 1.72 4.69
CA ILE A 182 -20.24 1.33 3.40
C ILE A 182 -20.34 -0.19 3.28
N LYS A 183 -19.29 -0.89 3.68
CA LYS A 183 -19.30 -2.35 3.70
C LYS A 183 -20.39 -2.88 4.65
N GLN A 184 -20.56 -2.27 5.82
CA GLN A 184 -21.63 -2.65 6.76
C GLN A 184 -23.01 -2.41 6.15
N PHE A 185 -23.26 -1.24 5.54
CA PHE A 185 -24.51 -0.96 4.82
C PHE A 185 -24.82 -2.01 3.77
N GLN A 186 -23.80 -2.41 2.98
CA GLN A 186 -24.00 -3.44 1.95
C GLN A 186 -24.40 -4.81 2.55
N ASP A 187 -23.85 -5.16 3.71
CA ASP A 187 -24.22 -6.41 4.39
C ASP A 187 -25.62 -6.31 5.00
N ASP A 188 -25.93 -5.21 5.66
CA ASP A 188 -27.24 -4.97 6.29
C ASP A 188 -28.37 -4.97 5.26
N LEU A 189 -28.15 -4.42 4.07
CA LEU A 189 -29.12 -4.50 2.96
C LEU A 189 -29.30 -5.93 2.47
N LYS A 190 -28.25 -6.72 2.33
CA LYS A 190 -28.33 -8.12 1.88
C LYS A 190 -29.05 -9.01 2.88
N GLU A 191 -28.93 -8.69 4.16
CA GLU A 191 -29.57 -9.43 5.27
C GLU A 191 -30.97 -8.86 5.60
N ASN A 192 -31.44 -7.85 4.86
CA ASN A 192 -32.70 -7.11 5.09
C ASN A 192 -32.82 -6.54 6.52
N LEU A 193 -31.69 -6.11 7.09
CA LEU A 193 -31.62 -5.49 8.40
C LEU A 193 -31.88 -3.98 8.37
N ILE A 194 -31.78 -3.36 7.20
CA ILE A 194 -32.03 -1.93 6.98
C ILE A 194 -32.85 -1.74 5.70
N GLU A 195 -33.82 -0.84 5.74
CA GLU A 195 -34.54 -0.39 4.54
C GLU A 195 -33.76 0.72 3.84
N VAL A 196 -33.95 0.83 2.51
CA VAL A 196 -33.21 1.78 1.65
C VAL A 196 -33.37 3.22 2.13
N GLU A 197 -34.61 3.62 2.47
CA GLU A 197 -34.92 4.98 2.93
C GLU A 197 -34.18 5.34 4.23
N ALA A 198 -34.14 4.41 5.18
CA ALA A 198 -33.40 4.58 6.44
C ALA A 198 -31.90 4.62 6.19
N GLY A 199 -31.39 3.80 5.26
CA GLY A 199 -30.00 3.79 4.82
C GLY A 199 -29.54 5.12 4.26
N ILE A 200 -30.37 5.77 3.42
CA ILE A 200 -30.04 7.08 2.83
C ILE A 200 -29.88 8.16 3.91
N GLN A 201 -30.72 8.17 4.94
CA GLN A 201 -30.57 9.14 6.04
C GLN A 201 -29.27 8.94 6.83
N LEU A 202 -28.85 7.69 7.03
CA LEU A 202 -27.61 7.38 7.74
C LEU A 202 -26.34 7.74 6.96
N ILE A 203 -26.41 7.89 5.63
CA ILE A 203 -25.25 8.27 4.81
C ILE A 203 -24.70 9.64 5.25
N GLU A 204 -25.56 10.65 5.38
CA GLU A 204 -25.13 12.00 5.77
C GLU A 204 -24.64 12.07 7.23
N GLU A 205 -25.19 11.25 8.11
CA GLU A 205 -24.82 11.24 9.52
C GLU A 205 -23.50 10.50 9.80
N LYS A 206 -23.26 9.41 9.05
CA LYS A 206 -22.17 8.47 9.38
C LYS A 206 -20.95 8.60 8.49
N LEU A 207 -21.06 9.16 7.29
CA LEU A 207 -19.93 9.23 6.36
C LEU A 207 -19.30 10.61 6.36
N PHE A 208 -17.98 10.63 6.28
CA PHE A 208 -17.16 11.84 6.37
C PHE A 208 -16.73 12.38 5.01
N THR A 209 -16.56 11.51 3.99
CA THR A 209 -16.01 11.88 2.68
C THR A 209 -17.11 11.96 1.63
N GLU A 210 -16.99 12.92 0.71
CA GLU A 210 -17.97 13.08 -0.38
C GLU A 210 -17.98 11.86 -1.31
N THR A 211 -16.80 11.29 -1.57
CA THR A 211 -16.70 10.06 -2.37
C THR A 211 -17.36 8.88 -1.66
N GLY A 212 -17.18 8.76 -0.34
CA GLY A 212 -17.84 7.74 0.47
C GLY A 212 -19.37 7.85 0.39
N LYS A 213 -19.92 9.04 0.55
CA LYS A 213 -21.35 9.31 0.41
C LYS A 213 -21.89 8.95 -0.96
N THR A 214 -21.16 9.30 -2.03
CA THR A 214 -21.53 8.96 -3.40
C THR A 214 -21.58 7.44 -3.63
N ILE A 215 -20.57 6.72 -3.16
CA ILE A 215 -20.52 5.25 -3.25
C ILE A 215 -21.67 4.62 -2.47
N ALA A 216 -21.92 5.08 -1.24
CA ALA A 216 -23.01 4.56 -0.41
C ALA A 216 -24.37 4.80 -1.06
N SER A 217 -24.62 5.98 -1.60
CA SER A 217 -25.87 6.32 -2.30
C SER A 217 -26.10 5.42 -3.53
N THR A 218 -25.02 5.04 -4.25
CA THR A 218 -25.13 4.12 -5.39
C THR A 218 -25.48 2.69 -4.96
N ILE A 219 -25.08 2.28 -3.76
CA ILE A 219 -25.38 0.94 -3.21
C ILE A 219 -26.84 0.87 -2.74
N MET A 220 -27.40 2.02 -2.33
CA MET A 220 -28.77 2.12 -1.83
C MET A 220 -29.82 2.24 -2.96
N GLN A 221 -29.42 2.38 -4.21
CA GLN A 221 -30.31 2.42 -5.40
C GLN A 221 -30.53 1.02 -5.97
#